data_ff40360edcad997075b5ce07f28026af
#
_entry.id   ff40360edcad997075b5ce07f28026af
#
_cell.length_a   1.000
_cell.length_b   1.000
_cell.length_c   1.000
_cell.angle_alpha   90.00
_cell.angle_beta   90.00
_cell.angle_gamma   90.00
#
_symmetry.space_group_name_H-M   'P 1'
#
loop_
_entity.id
_entity.type
_entity.pdbx_description
1 polymer ?
#
loop_
_entity_poly.entity_id
_entity_poly.type
_entity_poly.pdbx_seq_one_letter_code
_entity_poly.pdbx_strand_id
1 'polypeptide(L)'
;LSFSDKLSVVVQRIYQHYKGYSSIDEVRDMNIDGVSGGVSGLPESFLSQVAQTDGDYLGQIAEHKVPRACDSIWIMFHGKSIRLAFLSFGTEAELKRVCQNIYKFNNPGQLSDTNGYKINEMKDGSRVVVVRPSMSETWAFFVRKFDVKRATLEQIVKFPGKEDTIDLLKYLVKGARIISLTGEQGCGKTTMLMAMIENIYETMNLRITETAFELHLRKIYPTRNILSMRETETISGQACLDVQKKTDGSVNIIGEVATDPVASWMIQAAQVASKFTLFTHHAKTFPDLV
;
A
#
# COMPACT_ATOMS: atom_id res chain seq x y z
N LEU A 1 2.50 38.36 7.51
CA LEU A 1 1.54 37.43 8.07
C LEU A 1 0.66 38.12 9.09
N SER A 2 -0.67 37.98 8.98
CA SER A 2 -1.64 38.43 9.97
C SER A 2 -1.46 37.67 11.30
N PHE A 3 -2.10 38.17 12.37
CA PHE A 3 -2.11 37.44 13.65
C PHE A 3 -2.74 36.06 13.50
N SER A 4 -3.82 35.94 12.73
CA SER A 4 -4.49 34.69 12.45
C SER A 4 -3.56 33.67 11.74
N ASP A 5 -2.78 34.11 10.74
CA ASP A 5 -1.83 33.25 10.04
C ASP A 5 -0.73 32.75 10.98
N LYS A 6 -0.19 33.65 11.80
CA LYS A 6 0.84 33.28 12.80
C LYS A 6 0.31 32.27 13.80
N LEU A 7 -0.91 32.48 14.30
CA LEU A 7 -1.58 31.54 15.21
C LEU A 7 -1.79 30.19 14.56
N SER A 8 -2.26 30.14 13.32
CA SER A 8 -2.47 28.92 12.57
C SER A 8 -1.17 28.13 12.39
N VAL A 9 -0.06 28.82 12.08
CA VAL A 9 1.26 28.18 11.96
C VAL A 9 1.70 27.59 13.31
N VAL A 10 1.53 28.32 14.41
CA VAL A 10 1.89 27.82 15.76
C VAL A 10 1.04 26.60 16.13
N VAL A 11 -0.26 26.70 15.95
CA VAL A 11 -1.19 25.57 16.22
C VAL A 11 -0.82 24.34 15.38
N GLN A 12 -0.54 24.52 14.08
CA GLN A 12 -0.12 23.44 13.21
C GLN A 12 1.19 22.78 13.69
N ARG A 13 2.18 23.56 14.10
CA ARG A 13 3.45 23.03 14.64
C ARG A 13 3.26 22.26 15.94
N ILE A 14 2.44 22.76 16.86
CA ILE A 14 2.09 22.05 18.09
C ILE A 14 1.40 20.72 17.75
N TYR A 15 0.43 20.75 16.84
CA TYR A 15 -0.26 19.53 16.39
C TYR A 15 0.70 18.50 15.80
N GLN A 16 1.59 18.92 14.89
CA GLN A 16 2.56 18.04 14.23
C GLN A 16 3.43 17.28 15.24
N HIS A 17 3.89 17.97 16.29
CA HIS A 17 4.74 17.36 17.32
C HIS A 17 3.97 16.57 18.38
N TYR A 18 2.70 16.88 18.62
CA TYR A 18 1.92 16.23 19.67
C TYR A 18 1.07 15.06 19.16
N LYS A 19 0.33 15.24 18.09
CA LYS A 19 -0.62 14.25 17.54
C LYS A 19 -0.33 13.84 16.10
N GLY A 20 0.27 14.73 15.33
CA GLY A 20 0.57 14.51 13.91
C GLY A 20 1.83 13.69 13.67
N TYR A 21 2.23 13.66 12.44
CA TYR A 21 3.37 12.89 11.95
C TYR A 21 4.58 13.78 11.64
N SER A 22 4.76 14.85 12.42
CA SER A 22 5.92 15.76 12.30
C SER A 22 6.00 16.40 10.91
N SER A 23 7.21 16.48 10.37
CA SER A 23 7.50 17.10 9.06
C SER A 23 6.82 16.42 7.86
N ILE A 24 6.32 15.19 8.00
CA ILE A 24 5.64 14.50 6.90
C ILE A 24 4.14 14.81 6.80
N ASP A 25 3.54 15.50 7.76
CA ASP A 25 2.12 15.84 7.70
C ASP A 25 1.77 16.65 6.44
N GLU A 26 2.63 17.60 6.07
CA GLU A 26 2.43 18.42 4.88
C GLU A 26 2.64 17.61 3.57
N VAL A 27 3.65 16.73 3.57
CA VAL A 27 4.00 15.90 2.40
C VAL A 27 2.96 14.80 2.17
N ARG A 28 2.44 14.23 3.25
CA ARG A 28 1.45 13.14 3.20
C ARG A 28 0.20 13.52 2.41
N ASP A 29 -0.26 14.75 2.54
CA ASP A 29 -1.50 15.22 1.90
C ASP A 29 -1.30 15.65 0.44
N MET A 30 -0.05 15.71 -0.04
CA MET A 30 0.27 15.98 -1.44
C MET A 30 -0.15 14.83 -2.35
N ASN A 31 -0.29 15.13 -3.64
CA ASN A 31 -0.59 14.14 -4.68
C ASN A 31 0.68 13.35 -5.07
N ILE A 32 1.04 12.38 -4.24
CA ILE A 32 2.21 11.50 -4.36
C ILE A 32 1.78 10.04 -4.21
N ASP A 33 2.59 9.10 -4.71
CA ASP A 33 2.30 7.67 -4.63
C ASP A 33 2.61 7.11 -3.23
N GLY A 34 3.47 7.76 -2.47
CA GLY A 34 3.82 7.34 -1.12
C GLY A 34 4.88 8.19 -0.45
N VAL A 35 5.09 7.94 0.84
CA VAL A 35 6.14 8.58 1.65
C VAL A 35 6.76 7.55 2.59
N SER A 36 8.05 7.64 2.81
CA SER A 36 8.79 6.81 3.75
C SER A 36 9.79 7.63 4.57
N GLY A 37 10.11 7.14 5.75
CA GLY A 37 11.10 7.74 6.63
C GLY A 37 11.90 6.68 7.38
N GLY A 38 13.12 7.03 7.76
CA GLY A 38 14.02 6.12 8.48
C GLY A 38 14.67 5.03 7.60
N VAL A 39 14.52 5.07 6.29
CA VAL A 39 14.98 4.02 5.35
C VAL A 39 16.48 4.04 5.06
N SER A 40 17.16 5.12 5.34
CA SER A 40 18.60 5.28 5.14
C SER A 40 19.17 6.24 6.17
N GLY A 41 20.47 6.17 6.36
CA GLY A 41 21.17 6.92 7.39
C GLY A 41 21.44 6.07 8.64
N LEU A 42 22.36 6.51 9.46
CA LEU A 42 22.80 5.83 10.67
C LEU A 42 22.08 6.42 11.89
N PRO A 43 21.69 5.61 12.88
CA PRO A 43 21.20 6.11 14.16
C PRO A 43 22.23 6.99 14.86
N GLU A 44 21.76 7.99 15.59
CA GLU A 44 22.67 8.88 16.36
C GLU A 44 23.49 8.12 17.39
N SER A 45 22.92 7.06 17.98
CA SER A 45 23.64 6.16 18.88
C SER A 45 24.82 5.44 18.22
N PHE A 46 24.69 5.06 16.94
CA PHE A 46 25.75 4.44 16.17
C PHE A 46 26.86 5.47 15.86
N LEU A 47 26.48 6.66 15.43
CA LEU A 47 27.43 7.74 15.16
C LEU A 47 28.24 8.11 16.40
N SER A 48 27.63 8.07 17.59
CA SER A 48 28.30 8.32 18.86
C SER A 48 29.29 7.20 19.24
N GLN A 49 28.97 5.94 18.94
CA GLN A 49 29.86 4.81 19.16
C GLN A 49 31.05 4.83 18.21
N VAL A 50 30.78 5.18 16.94
CA VAL A 50 31.78 5.29 15.89
C VAL A 50 32.79 6.41 16.19
N ALA A 51 32.33 7.56 16.68
CA ALA A 51 33.17 8.68 17.05
C ALA A 51 34.13 8.37 18.22
N GLN A 52 33.90 7.29 18.98
CA GLN A 52 34.74 6.83 20.08
C GLN A 52 35.80 5.78 19.66
N THR A 53 35.77 5.32 18.40
CA THR A 53 36.65 4.26 17.90
C THR A 53 37.77 4.90 17.07
N ASP A 54 39.00 4.72 17.50
CA ASP A 54 40.23 5.25 16.85
C ASP A 54 40.48 4.53 15.51
N GLY A 55 39.95 5.06 14.42
CA GLY A 55 40.20 4.53 13.09
C GLY A 55 39.86 5.53 11.99
N ASP A 56 40.80 5.72 11.05
CA ASP A 56 40.77 6.70 9.95
C ASP A 56 39.52 6.62 9.05
N TYR A 57 38.91 5.41 8.96
CA TYR A 57 37.66 5.16 8.21
C TYR A 57 36.45 5.90 8.83
N LEU A 58 36.44 6.09 10.11
CA LEU A 58 35.38 6.71 10.88
C LEU A 58 35.52 8.24 10.90
N GLY A 59 36.72 8.78 10.79
CA GLY A 59 36.94 10.21 10.54
C GLY A 59 36.36 10.65 9.19
N GLN A 60 36.52 9.85 8.16
CA GLN A 60 35.93 10.12 6.84
C GLN A 60 34.39 10.07 6.85
N ILE A 61 33.79 9.21 7.64
CA ILE A 61 32.30 9.20 7.79
C ILE A 61 31.84 10.46 8.53
N ALA A 62 32.53 10.91 9.53
CA ALA A 62 32.21 12.14 10.27
C ALA A 62 32.39 13.41 9.42
N GLU A 63 33.38 13.46 8.55
CA GLU A 63 33.60 14.57 7.60
C GLU A 63 32.54 14.60 6.49
N HIS A 64 32.03 13.47 6.04
CA HIS A 64 31.03 13.34 4.98
C HIS A 64 29.60 13.33 5.54
N LYS A 65 29.21 14.14 6.48
CA LYS A 65 27.82 14.30 6.98
C LYS A 65 26.86 13.17 6.57
N VAL A 66 27.15 11.95 7.04
CA VAL A 66 26.30 10.79 6.78
C VAL A 66 24.89 11.09 7.35
N PRO A 67 23.84 11.08 6.54
CA PRO A 67 22.51 11.37 7.04
C PRO A 67 22.12 10.39 8.14
N ARG A 68 21.61 10.90 9.26
CA ARG A 68 21.01 10.08 10.31
C ARG A 68 19.67 9.51 9.80
N ALA A 69 19.18 8.44 10.41
CA ALA A 69 17.89 7.86 10.03
C ALA A 69 16.74 8.88 10.16
N CYS A 70 16.79 9.75 11.17
CA CYS A 70 15.80 10.83 11.34
C CYS A 70 15.87 11.93 10.26
N ASP A 71 16.94 11.99 9.45
CA ASP A 71 17.09 12.92 8.33
C ASP A 71 16.69 12.29 6.99
N SER A 72 16.17 11.07 7.01
CA SER A 72 15.81 10.31 5.82
C SER A 72 14.31 10.33 5.58
N ILE A 73 13.86 11.23 4.71
CA ILE A 73 12.48 11.32 4.24
C ILE A 73 12.50 11.20 2.72
N TRP A 74 11.71 10.27 2.21
CA TRP A 74 11.58 9.98 0.79
C TRP A 74 10.13 10.02 0.37
N ILE A 75 9.87 10.53 -0.83
CA ILE A 75 8.58 10.39 -1.50
C ILE A 75 8.70 9.47 -2.70
N MET A 76 7.62 8.77 -2.99
CA MET A 76 7.43 8.08 -4.26
C MET A 76 6.51 8.93 -5.13
N PHE A 77 6.95 9.25 -6.34
CA PHE A 77 6.20 10.06 -7.28
C PHE A 77 6.40 9.56 -8.71
N HIS A 78 5.32 9.15 -9.37
CA HIS A 78 5.34 8.53 -10.70
C HIS A 78 6.36 7.37 -10.81
N GLY A 79 6.39 6.51 -9.79
CA GLY A 79 7.28 5.35 -9.72
C GLY A 79 8.75 5.67 -9.41
N LYS A 80 9.10 6.94 -9.14
CA LYS A 80 10.45 7.37 -8.77
C LYS A 80 10.54 7.66 -7.29
N SER A 81 11.61 7.20 -6.65
CA SER A 81 11.97 7.56 -5.27
C SER A 81 12.78 8.85 -5.25
N ILE A 82 12.32 9.86 -4.51
CA ILE A 82 12.93 11.18 -4.41
C ILE A 82 13.18 11.49 -2.93
N ARG A 83 14.42 11.74 -2.56
CA ARG A 83 14.79 12.17 -1.21
C ARG A 83 14.49 13.64 -1.01
N LEU A 84 13.84 13.98 0.11
CA LEU A 84 13.60 15.36 0.53
C LEU A 84 14.68 15.80 1.51
N ALA A 85 15.82 16.27 0.98
CA ALA A 85 17.00 16.64 1.77
C ALA A 85 16.78 17.84 2.71
N PHE A 86 15.71 18.60 2.49
CA PHE A 86 15.35 19.78 3.30
C PHE A 86 14.40 19.46 4.46
N LEU A 87 13.94 18.20 4.58
CA LEU A 87 13.06 17.75 5.66
C LEU A 87 13.80 16.76 6.57
N SER A 88 13.52 16.86 7.85
CA SER A 88 14.03 15.97 8.89
C SER A 88 13.02 15.84 10.02
N PHE A 89 13.04 14.72 10.73
CA PHE A 89 12.35 14.56 12.03
C PHE A 89 13.14 15.25 13.15
N GLY A 90 14.37 15.68 12.90
CA GLY A 90 15.25 16.35 13.86
C GLY A 90 15.93 15.39 14.83
N THR A 91 15.22 14.42 15.40
CA THR A 91 15.75 13.45 16.35
C THR A 91 15.23 12.04 16.09
N GLU A 92 16.01 11.02 16.50
CA GLU A 92 15.59 9.62 16.49
C GLU A 92 14.35 9.37 17.36
N ALA A 93 14.22 10.12 18.47
CA ALA A 93 13.04 10.03 19.34
C ALA A 93 11.76 10.47 18.61
N GLU A 94 11.85 11.51 17.79
CA GLU A 94 10.71 12.00 17.00
C GLU A 94 10.35 11.03 15.88
N LEU A 95 11.33 10.48 15.15
CA LEU A 95 11.10 9.42 14.18
C LEU A 95 10.41 8.20 14.81
N LYS A 96 10.91 7.75 15.98
CA LYS A 96 10.28 6.67 16.76
C LYS A 96 8.84 7.00 17.13
N ARG A 97 8.56 8.22 17.61
CA ARG A 97 7.22 8.68 17.95
C ARG A 97 6.27 8.60 16.75
N VAL A 98 6.73 9.08 15.58
CA VAL A 98 5.96 9.02 14.34
C VAL A 98 5.70 7.56 13.96
N CYS A 99 6.72 6.71 13.94
CA CYS A 99 6.58 5.28 13.65
C CYS A 99 5.59 4.58 14.60
N GLN A 100 5.62 4.93 15.90
CA GLN A 100 4.72 4.36 16.88
C GLN A 100 3.26 4.81 16.75
N ASN A 101 3.00 5.93 16.07
CA ASN A 101 1.66 6.50 15.95
C ASN A 101 1.01 6.27 14.58
N ILE A 102 1.80 6.24 13.51
CA ILE A 102 1.29 6.26 12.13
C ILE A 102 0.46 5.01 11.78
N TYR A 103 0.72 3.87 12.42
CA TYR A 103 0.02 2.60 12.13
C TYR A 103 -1.19 2.32 13.04
N LYS A 104 -1.49 3.20 14.01
CA LYS A 104 -2.46 2.90 15.10
C LYS A 104 -3.94 2.97 14.72
N PHE A 105 -4.27 3.31 13.49
CA PHE A 105 -5.67 3.35 13.08
C PHE A 105 -6.35 1.99 13.29
N ASN A 106 -7.55 2.00 13.86
CA ASN A 106 -8.31 0.81 14.24
C ASN A 106 -7.59 -0.16 15.21
N ASN A 107 -6.62 0.33 15.96
CA ASN A 107 -5.94 -0.39 17.04
C ASN A 107 -5.41 -1.79 16.65
N PRO A 108 -4.45 -1.91 15.71
CA PRO A 108 -3.96 -3.19 15.18
C PRO A 108 -3.05 -3.96 16.16
N GLY A 109 -2.98 -3.56 17.42
CA GLY A 109 -2.05 -4.08 18.41
C GLY A 109 -0.72 -3.31 18.44
N GLN A 110 0.15 -3.68 19.38
CA GLN A 110 1.43 -3.01 19.61
C GLN A 110 2.58 -3.69 18.88
N LEU A 111 3.56 -2.89 18.46
CA LEU A 111 4.89 -3.37 18.09
C LEU A 111 5.62 -3.85 19.36
N SER A 112 6.27 -5.01 19.27
CA SER A 112 7.05 -5.60 20.36
C SER A 112 8.37 -6.17 19.81
N ASP A 113 9.24 -6.66 20.68
CA ASP A 113 10.49 -7.29 20.25
C ASP A 113 10.25 -8.61 19.52
N THR A 114 9.14 -9.29 19.82
CA THR A 114 8.69 -10.50 19.12
C THR A 114 7.89 -10.22 17.86
N ASN A 115 7.38 -8.99 17.71
CA ASN A 115 6.64 -8.54 16.53
C ASN A 115 7.25 -7.21 16.05
N GLY A 116 8.34 -7.31 15.29
CA GLY A 116 9.18 -6.20 14.87
C GLY A 116 8.59 -5.31 13.77
N TYR A 117 7.42 -5.66 13.20
CA TYR A 117 6.75 -4.88 12.16
C TYR A 117 5.24 -4.87 12.33
N LYS A 118 4.58 -3.91 11.70
CA LYS A 118 3.13 -3.85 11.55
C LYS A 118 2.75 -3.35 10.17
N ILE A 119 1.77 -4.01 9.60
CA ILE A 119 1.09 -3.58 8.38
C ILE A 119 -0.31 -3.17 8.76
N ASN A 120 -0.71 -1.95 8.40
CA ASN A 120 -2.06 -1.47 8.67
C ASN A 120 -2.52 -0.50 7.58
N GLU A 121 -3.77 -0.08 7.69
CA GLU A 121 -4.38 0.95 6.87
C GLU A 121 -4.50 2.24 7.69
N MET A 122 -4.28 3.38 7.08
CA MET A 122 -4.55 4.69 7.66
C MET A 122 -6.01 5.09 7.44
N LYS A 123 -6.48 6.14 8.12
CA LYS A 123 -7.87 6.63 8.00
C LYS A 123 -8.27 7.02 6.57
N ASP A 124 -7.34 7.46 5.75
CA ASP A 124 -7.55 7.83 4.34
C ASP A 124 -7.56 6.61 3.39
N GLY A 125 -7.24 5.42 3.89
CA GLY A 125 -7.13 4.19 3.13
C GLY A 125 -5.72 3.90 2.62
N SER A 126 -4.74 4.74 2.95
CA SER A 126 -3.33 4.48 2.62
C SER A 126 -2.81 3.29 3.41
N ARG A 127 -2.04 2.40 2.76
CA ARG A 127 -1.34 1.31 3.45
C ARG A 127 -0.12 1.84 4.17
N VAL A 128 0.06 1.48 5.42
CA VAL A 128 1.25 1.79 6.20
C VAL A 128 1.95 0.51 6.65
N VAL A 129 3.26 0.48 6.50
CA VAL A 129 4.15 -0.53 7.07
C VAL A 129 5.11 0.19 8.01
N VAL A 130 5.28 -0.33 9.21
CA VAL A 130 6.26 0.18 10.18
C VAL A 130 7.14 -0.96 10.60
N VAL A 131 8.44 -0.70 10.68
CA VAL A 131 9.44 -1.63 11.22
C VAL A 131 10.21 -0.97 12.38
N ARG A 132 10.68 -1.80 13.31
CA ARG A 132 11.44 -1.34 14.49
C ARG A 132 12.77 -2.05 14.62
N PRO A 133 13.73 -1.47 15.39
CA PRO A 133 14.91 -2.19 15.84
C PRO A 133 14.54 -3.49 16.57
N SER A 134 15.25 -4.50 16.31
CA SER A 134 15.24 -5.94 16.38
C SER A 134 15.00 -6.60 15.02
N MET A 135 14.16 -6.06 14.18
CA MET A 135 13.95 -6.51 12.78
C MET A 135 14.72 -5.65 11.76
N SER A 136 14.94 -4.37 12.05
CA SER A 136 15.67 -3.41 11.21
C SER A 136 16.73 -2.67 12.03
N GLU A 137 17.70 -2.05 11.37
CA GLU A 137 18.74 -1.24 12.06
C GLU A 137 18.15 0.02 12.71
N THR A 138 17.10 0.57 12.13
CA THR A 138 16.46 1.81 12.56
C THR A 138 14.94 1.68 12.60
N TRP A 139 14.27 2.62 13.25
CA TRP A 139 12.84 2.81 13.04
C TRP A 139 12.59 3.30 11.63
N ALA A 140 11.70 2.66 10.90
CA ALA A 140 11.31 3.10 9.57
C ALA A 140 9.82 2.87 9.33
N PHE A 141 9.25 3.67 8.43
CA PHE A 141 7.88 3.51 7.98
C PHE A 141 7.78 3.75 6.47
N PHE A 142 6.75 3.12 5.89
CA PHE A 142 6.40 3.23 4.48
C PHE A 142 4.91 3.47 4.39
N VAL A 143 4.50 4.59 3.83
CA VAL A 143 3.10 4.86 3.49
C VAL A 143 2.96 4.78 1.98
N ARG A 144 2.05 3.93 1.51
CA ARG A 144 1.68 3.86 0.10
C ARG A 144 0.25 4.36 -0.05
N LYS A 145 0.11 5.40 -0.85
CA LYS A 145 -1.20 5.96 -1.18
C LYS A 145 -1.79 5.20 -2.36
N PHE A 146 -3.08 5.01 -2.31
CA PHE A 146 -3.82 4.43 -3.43
C PHE A 146 -4.68 5.53 -4.03
N ASP A 147 -4.38 5.87 -5.27
CA ASP A 147 -5.20 6.82 -6.02
C ASP A 147 -6.48 6.11 -6.46
N VAL A 148 -7.57 6.43 -5.77
CA VAL A 148 -8.89 5.85 -6.03
C VAL A 148 -9.49 6.51 -7.28
N LYS A 149 -8.84 6.33 -8.43
CA LYS A 149 -9.37 6.78 -9.72
C LYS A 149 -10.18 5.67 -10.38
N ARG A 150 -11.38 6.03 -10.81
CA ARG A 150 -12.14 5.20 -11.74
C ARG A 150 -11.37 5.14 -13.05
N ALA A 151 -10.94 3.94 -13.43
CA ALA A 151 -10.23 3.71 -14.68
C ALA A 151 -11.16 3.00 -15.66
N THR A 152 -11.20 3.44 -16.91
CA THR A 152 -11.94 2.76 -17.98
C THR A 152 -10.99 2.04 -18.93
N LEU A 153 -11.48 1.01 -19.64
CA LEU A 153 -10.67 0.30 -20.64
C LEU A 153 -10.16 1.25 -21.71
N GLU A 154 -10.96 2.21 -22.14
CA GLU A 154 -10.62 3.21 -23.15
C GLU A 154 -9.46 4.13 -22.73
N GLN A 155 -9.34 4.38 -21.42
CA GLN A 155 -8.24 5.19 -20.86
C GLN A 155 -6.94 4.41 -20.72
N ILE A 156 -7.03 3.09 -20.50
CA ILE A 156 -5.85 2.25 -20.20
C ILE A 156 -5.27 1.65 -21.47
N VAL A 157 -6.11 1.14 -22.36
CA VAL A 157 -5.69 0.51 -23.61
C VAL A 157 -5.36 1.59 -24.65
N LYS A 158 -4.06 1.75 -24.98
CA LYS A 158 -3.55 2.88 -25.79
C LYS A 158 -2.66 2.39 -26.93
N PHE A 159 -3.20 1.62 -27.86
CA PHE A 159 -2.47 1.23 -29.08
C PHE A 159 -3.40 1.29 -30.30
N PRO A 160 -2.87 1.37 -31.54
CA PRO A 160 -3.67 1.33 -32.74
C PRO A 160 -4.48 0.03 -32.86
N GLY A 161 -5.78 0.12 -33.17
CA GLY A 161 -6.66 -1.06 -33.24
C GLY A 161 -7.14 -1.58 -31.88
N LYS A 162 -7.11 -0.74 -30.86
CA LYS A 162 -7.52 -1.07 -29.48
C LYS A 162 -8.98 -1.45 -29.34
N GLU A 163 -9.82 -1.06 -30.26
CA GLU A 163 -11.27 -1.20 -30.23
C GLU A 163 -11.66 -2.68 -30.10
N ASP A 164 -11.09 -3.54 -30.94
CA ASP A 164 -11.35 -4.98 -30.92
C ASP A 164 -10.91 -5.62 -29.58
N THR A 165 -9.78 -5.16 -29.02
CA THR A 165 -9.29 -5.63 -27.72
C THR A 165 -10.21 -5.19 -26.59
N ILE A 166 -10.66 -3.94 -26.60
CA ILE A 166 -11.60 -3.42 -25.60
C ILE A 166 -12.92 -4.19 -25.65
N ASP A 167 -13.44 -4.42 -26.86
CA ASP A 167 -14.68 -5.17 -27.06
C ASP A 167 -14.52 -6.62 -26.60
N LEU A 168 -13.42 -7.28 -26.93
CA LEU A 168 -13.11 -8.62 -26.44
C LEU A 168 -13.12 -8.68 -24.91
N LEU A 169 -12.44 -7.75 -24.23
CA LEU A 169 -12.41 -7.68 -22.76
C LEU A 169 -13.80 -7.46 -22.17
N LYS A 170 -14.60 -6.59 -22.75
CA LYS A 170 -15.99 -6.37 -22.36
C LYS A 170 -16.85 -7.63 -22.54
N TYR A 171 -16.69 -8.34 -23.66
CA TYR A 171 -17.42 -9.59 -23.92
C TYR A 171 -17.02 -10.70 -22.95
N LEU A 172 -15.73 -10.82 -22.61
CA LEU A 172 -15.25 -11.80 -21.64
C LEU A 172 -15.87 -11.56 -20.25
N VAL A 173 -15.91 -10.31 -19.80
CA VAL A 173 -16.52 -9.94 -18.52
C VAL A 173 -18.03 -10.18 -18.54
N LYS A 174 -18.74 -9.71 -19.56
CA LYS A 174 -20.19 -9.91 -19.72
C LYS A 174 -20.55 -11.38 -19.91
N GLY A 175 -19.69 -12.15 -20.57
CA GLY A 175 -19.80 -13.58 -20.76
C GLY A 175 -19.42 -14.42 -19.55
N ALA A 176 -19.17 -13.79 -18.40
CA ALA A 176 -18.85 -14.44 -17.14
C ALA A 176 -17.65 -15.40 -17.24
N ARG A 177 -16.57 -14.98 -17.88
CA ARG A 177 -15.35 -15.78 -18.00
C ARG A 177 -14.43 -15.56 -16.82
N ILE A 178 -13.73 -16.62 -16.41
CA ILE A 178 -12.64 -16.52 -15.44
C ILE A 178 -11.48 -15.81 -16.13
N ILE A 179 -11.01 -14.72 -15.53
CA ILE A 179 -9.97 -13.87 -16.13
C ILE A 179 -8.84 -13.66 -15.14
N SER A 180 -7.62 -14.02 -15.57
CA SER A 180 -6.38 -13.74 -14.86
C SER A 180 -5.65 -12.58 -15.52
N LEU A 181 -5.27 -11.59 -14.73
CA LEU A 181 -4.39 -10.49 -15.14
C LEU A 181 -3.00 -10.73 -14.56
N THR A 182 -2.06 -11.06 -15.42
CA THR A 182 -0.69 -11.43 -15.03
C THR A 182 0.32 -10.43 -15.54
N GLY A 183 1.43 -10.31 -14.85
CA GLY A 183 2.54 -9.44 -15.24
C GLY A 183 3.42 -9.04 -14.05
N GLU A 184 4.47 -8.31 -14.33
CA GLU A 184 5.42 -7.80 -13.32
C GLU A 184 4.77 -6.83 -12.34
N GLN A 185 5.45 -6.60 -11.22
CA GLN A 185 5.01 -5.60 -10.24
C GLN A 185 5.01 -4.20 -10.87
N GLY A 186 3.95 -3.43 -10.63
CA GLY A 186 3.83 -2.06 -11.14
C GLY A 186 3.41 -1.93 -12.61
N CYS A 187 3.16 -3.02 -13.35
CA CYS A 187 2.74 -2.97 -14.77
C CYS A 187 1.27 -2.56 -14.99
N GLY A 188 0.52 -2.26 -13.92
CA GLY A 188 -0.86 -1.77 -14.03
C GLY A 188 -1.95 -2.84 -13.92
N LYS A 189 -1.66 -4.05 -13.41
CA LYS A 189 -2.65 -5.14 -13.24
C LYS A 189 -3.89 -4.70 -12.47
N THR A 190 -3.69 -4.09 -11.31
CA THR A 190 -4.78 -3.59 -10.46
C THR A 190 -5.62 -2.53 -11.18
N THR A 191 -4.97 -1.63 -11.94
CA THR A 191 -5.66 -0.62 -12.73
C THR A 191 -6.50 -1.25 -13.85
N MET A 192 -5.97 -2.27 -14.53
CA MET A 192 -6.70 -3.02 -15.54
C MET A 192 -7.87 -3.80 -14.91
N LEU A 193 -7.65 -4.44 -13.75
CA LEU A 193 -8.71 -5.11 -13.00
C LEU A 193 -9.87 -4.16 -12.68
N MET A 194 -9.57 -2.95 -12.20
CA MET A 194 -10.59 -1.93 -11.93
C MET A 194 -11.38 -1.54 -13.18
N ALA A 195 -10.70 -1.36 -14.31
CA ALA A 195 -11.36 -1.04 -15.58
C ALA A 195 -12.26 -2.17 -16.09
N MET A 196 -11.89 -3.42 -15.84
CA MET A 196 -12.72 -4.58 -16.17
C MET A 196 -13.94 -4.68 -15.25
N ILE A 197 -13.79 -4.43 -13.95
CA ILE A 197 -14.88 -4.45 -12.97
C ILE A 197 -15.98 -3.46 -13.33
N GLU A 198 -15.66 -2.33 -13.94
CA GLU A 198 -16.65 -1.38 -14.45
C GLU A 198 -17.64 -2.00 -15.43
N ASN A 199 -17.21 -3.01 -16.18
CA ASN A 199 -18.03 -3.67 -17.21
C ASN A 199 -18.87 -4.85 -16.67
N ILE A 200 -18.79 -5.17 -15.37
CA ILE A 200 -19.63 -6.17 -14.73
C ILE A 200 -21.04 -5.59 -14.57
N TYR A 201 -22.07 -6.37 -14.91
CA TYR A 201 -23.45 -5.95 -14.72
C TYR A 201 -23.73 -5.49 -13.29
N GLU A 202 -24.40 -4.37 -13.13
CA GLU A 202 -24.70 -3.77 -11.82
C GLU A 202 -25.55 -4.67 -10.91
N THR A 203 -26.34 -5.57 -11.49
CA THR A 203 -27.15 -6.55 -10.78
C THR A 203 -26.34 -7.69 -10.15
N MET A 204 -25.04 -7.78 -10.45
CA MET A 204 -24.16 -8.80 -9.89
C MET A 204 -23.53 -8.34 -8.58
N ASN A 205 -23.65 -9.18 -7.56
CA ASN A 205 -23.07 -8.94 -6.24
C ASN A 205 -21.58 -9.27 -6.26
N LEU A 206 -20.75 -8.34 -5.82
CA LEU A 206 -19.29 -8.48 -5.84
C LEU A 206 -18.76 -8.90 -4.47
N ARG A 207 -17.90 -9.90 -4.45
CA ARG A 207 -17.17 -10.36 -3.27
C ARG A 207 -15.69 -10.23 -3.55
N ILE A 208 -15.00 -9.47 -2.72
CA ILE A 208 -13.63 -9.06 -2.96
C ILE A 208 -12.77 -9.58 -1.83
N THR A 209 -11.64 -10.20 -2.17
CA THR A 209 -10.59 -10.58 -1.21
C THR A 209 -9.29 -9.92 -1.60
N GLU A 210 -8.67 -9.23 -0.65
CA GLU A 210 -7.44 -8.46 -0.82
C GLU A 210 -6.49 -8.71 0.35
N THR A 211 -5.21 -8.47 0.16
CA THR A 211 -4.22 -8.41 1.26
C THR A 211 -4.22 -7.04 1.93
N ALA A 212 -4.60 -6.01 1.18
CA ALA A 212 -4.88 -4.65 1.67
C ALA A 212 -6.01 -4.07 0.82
N PHE A 213 -6.87 -3.22 1.38
CA PHE A 213 -7.98 -2.61 0.65
C PHE A 213 -7.48 -1.58 -0.38
N GLU A 214 -7.00 -2.05 -1.53
CA GLU A 214 -6.45 -1.23 -2.61
C GLU A 214 -7.51 -0.84 -3.64
N LEU A 215 -8.50 -1.70 -3.89
CA LEU A 215 -9.50 -1.49 -4.94
C LEU A 215 -10.56 -0.45 -4.57
N HIS A 216 -10.83 -0.24 -3.30
CA HIS A 216 -11.81 0.72 -2.78
C HIS A 216 -13.17 0.74 -3.50
N LEU A 217 -13.62 -0.40 -4.04
CA LEU A 217 -14.79 -0.49 -4.92
C LEU A 217 -16.08 -0.01 -4.26
N ARG A 218 -16.20 -0.14 -2.93
CA ARG A 218 -17.36 0.40 -2.19
C ARG A 218 -17.45 1.91 -2.22
N LYS A 219 -16.30 2.62 -2.36
CA LYS A 219 -16.26 4.08 -2.50
C LYS A 219 -16.56 4.49 -3.95
N ILE A 220 -16.09 3.72 -4.92
CA ILE A 220 -16.27 3.98 -6.36
C ILE A 220 -17.70 3.67 -6.79
N TYR A 221 -18.30 2.59 -6.29
CA TYR A 221 -19.62 2.10 -6.65
C TYR A 221 -20.53 1.98 -5.41
N PRO A 222 -20.93 3.09 -4.78
CA PRO A 222 -21.63 3.08 -3.50
C PRO A 222 -23.05 2.44 -3.56
N THR A 223 -23.62 2.32 -4.76
CA THR A 223 -24.96 1.75 -4.99
C THR A 223 -24.95 0.25 -5.25
N ARG A 224 -23.79 -0.36 -5.47
CA ARG A 224 -23.67 -1.80 -5.76
C ARG A 224 -23.58 -2.64 -4.49
N ASN A 225 -24.05 -3.88 -4.57
CA ASN A 225 -23.86 -4.86 -3.50
C ASN A 225 -22.41 -5.38 -3.50
N ILE A 226 -21.57 -4.82 -2.63
CA ILE A 226 -20.13 -5.10 -2.55
C ILE A 226 -19.75 -5.44 -1.11
N LEU A 227 -19.10 -6.59 -0.92
CA LEU A 227 -18.42 -6.97 0.31
C LEU A 227 -16.93 -7.11 0.02
N SER A 228 -16.10 -6.26 0.65
CA SER A 228 -14.65 -6.36 0.62
C SER A 228 -14.17 -7.00 1.91
N MET A 229 -13.31 -7.99 1.79
CA MET A 229 -12.67 -8.73 2.87
C MET A 229 -11.16 -8.66 2.71
N ARG A 230 -10.45 -8.75 3.81
CA ARG A 230 -8.99 -8.65 3.82
C ARG A 230 -8.39 -9.82 4.57
N GLU A 231 -7.37 -10.41 3.97
CA GLU A 231 -6.44 -11.30 4.65
C GLU A 231 -5.62 -10.53 5.70
N THR A 232 -5.39 -11.12 6.85
CA THR A 232 -4.61 -10.55 7.94
C THR A 232 -3.71 -11.63 8.53
N GLU A 233 -2.85 -11.27 9.48
CA GLU A 233 -2.02 -12.26 10.23
C GLU A 233 -2.86 -13.36 10.92
N THR A 234 -4.12 -13.07 11.25
CA THR A 234 -5.03 -13.98 11.98
C THR A 234 -6.20 -14.49 11.14
N ILE A 235 -6.46 -13.92 9.98
CA ILE A 235 -7.55 -14.29 9.07
C ILE A 235 -6.92 -14.66 7.72
N SER A 236 -6.96 -15.94 7.38
CA SER A 236 -6.44 -16.40 6.11
C SER A 236 -7.33 -16.00 4.93
N GLY A 237 -6.74 -15.88 3.74
CA GLY A 237 -7.49 -15.74 2.51
C GLY A 237 -8.52 -16.86 2.32
N GLN A 238 -8.24 -18.10 2.74
CA GLN A 238 -9.17 -19.22 2.79
C GLN A 238 -10.43 -18.88 3.58
N ALA A 239 -10.28 -18.30 4.78
CA ALA A 239 -11.43 -17.91 5.59
C ALA A 239 -12.31 -16.87 4.90
N CYS A 240 -11.70 -15.94 4.18
CA CYS A 240 -12.43 -14.94 3.38
C CYS A 240 -13.32 -15.59 2.32
N LEU A 241 -12.85 -16.63 1.59
CA LEU A 241 -13.69 -17.30 0.60
C LEU A 241 -14.70 -18.24 1.22
N ASP A 242 -14.40 -18.88 2.32
CA ASP A 242 -15.42 -19.68 3.01
C ASP A 242 -16.61 -18.81 3.45
N VAL A 243 -16.35 -17.56 3.80
CA VAL A 243 -17.39 -16.55 4.00
C VAL A 243 -18.09 -16.19 2.68
N GLN A 244 -17.34 -15.99 1.59
CA GLN A 244 -17.94 -15.70 0.28
C GLN A 244 -18.92 -16.77 -0.17
N LYS A 245 -18.58 -18.06 -0.01
CA LYS A 245 -19.46 -19.19 -0.33
C LYS A 245 -20.78 -19.19 0.42
N LYS A 246 -20.82 -18.53 1.59
CA LYS A 246 -22.01 -18.41 2.45
C LYS A 246 -22.81 -17.12 2.19
N THR A 247 -22.33 -16.27 1.30
CA THR A 247 -23.01 -15.04 0.90
C THR A 247 -23.62 -15.19 -0.49
N ASP A 248 -24.49 -14.28 -0.86
CA ASP A 248 -25.15 -14.21 -2.17
C ASP A 248 -24.24 -13.62 -3.29
N GLY A 249 -22.93 -13.84 -3.20
CA GLY A 249 -21.96 -13.32 -4.16
C GLY A 249 -22.11 -13.93 -5.54
N SER A 250 -22.14 -13.09 -6.57
CA SER A 250 -22.19 -13.54 -7.97
C SER A 250 -20.80 -13.56 -8.61
N VAL A 251 -19.92 -12.64 -8.23
CA VAL A 251 -18.59 -12.46 -8.79
C VAL A 251 -17.55 -12.42 -7.69
N ASN A 252 -16.52 -13.24 -7.83
CA ASN A 252 -15.35 -13.18 -6.97
C ASN A 252 -14.28 -12.29 -7.61
N ILE A 253 -13.72 -11.40 -6.82
CA ILE A 253 -12.61 -10.55 -7.21
C ILE A 253 -11.49 -10.78 -6.21
N ILE A 254 -10.32 -11.23 -6.70
CA ILE A 254 -9.16 -11.43 -5.86
C ILE A 254 -8.12 -10.39 -6.27
N GLY A 255 -7.83 -9.46 -5.36
CA GLY A 255 -6.93 -8.34 -5.63
C GLY A 255 -5.55 -8.81 -6.06
N GLU A 256 -5.04 -9.85 -5.39
CA GLU A 256 -3.74 -10.47 -5.72
C GLU A 256 -3.70 -11.93 -5.24
N VAL A 257 -3.25 -12.81 -6.11
CA VAL A 257 -2.89 -14.19 -5.76
C VAL A 257 -1.40 -14.22 -5.51
N ALA A 258 -1.00 -14.23 -4.23
CA ALA A 258 0.40 -14.06 -3.81
C ALA A 258 1.05 -15.35 -3.29
N THR A 259 0.27 -16.39 -2.94
CA THR A 259 0.77 -17.63 -2.35
C THR A 259 0.07 -18.86 -2.90
N ASP A 260 0.76 -20.01 -2.87
CA ASP A 260 0.22 -21.29 -3.34
C ASP A 260 -1.11 -21.69 -2.68
N PRO A 261 -1.31 -21.55 -1.36
CA PRO A 261 -2.61 -21.80 -0.74
C PRO A 261 -3.74 -20.94 -1.32
N VAL A 262 -3.48 -19.67 -1.59
CA VAL A 262 -4.46 -18.75 -2.19
C VAL A 262 -4.74 -19.15 -3.64
N ALA A 263 -3.73 -19.58 -4.40
CA ALA A 263 -3.91 -20.06 -5.79
C ALA A 263 -4.74 -21.33 -5.86
N SER A 264 -4.39 -22.35 -5.09
CA SER A 264 -5.14 -23.60 -5.01
C SER A 264 -6.62 -23.38 -4.67
N TRP A 265 -6.86 -22.53 -3.77
CA TRP A 265 -8.12 -22.13 -3.22
C TRP A 265 -8.95 -21.24 -4.17
N MET A 266 -8.32 -20.34 -4.90
CA MET A 266 -8.94 -19.57 -5.97
C MET A 266 -9.50 -20.49 -7.07
N ILE A 267 -8.77 -21.55 -7.45
CA ILE A 267 -9.23 -22.55 -8.43
C ILE A 267 -10.50 -23.23 -7.94
N GLN A 268 -10.55 -23.68 -6.68
CA GLN A 268 -11.73 -24.29 -6.10
C GLN A 268 -12.93 -23.33 -6.06
N ALA A 269 -12.69 -22.07 -5.69
CA ALA A 269 -13.76 -21.07 -5.64
C ALA A 269 -14.31 -20.72 -7.02
N ALA A 270 -13.42 -20.60 -8.00
CA ALA A 270 -13.81 -20.34 -9.39
C ALA A 270 -14.69 -21.47 -9.98
N GLN A 271 -14.48 -22.71 -9.53
CA GLN A 271 -15.24 -23.86 -10.00
C GLN A 271 -16.62 -24.00 -9.35
N VAL A 272 -16.80 -23.58 -8.11
CA VAL A 272 -17.96 -24.00 -7.30
C VAL A 272 -18.79 -22.85 -6.76
N ALA A 273 -18.20 -21.68 -6.50
CA ALA A 273 -18.82 -20.70 -5.61
C ALA A 273 -19.30 -19.41 -6.27
N SER A 274 -19.01 -19.14 -7.53
CA SER A 274 -19.37 -17.91 -8.21
C SER A 274 -19.72 -18.12 -9.68
N LYS A 275 -20.39 -17.15 -10.30
CA LYS A 275 -20.62 -17.17 -11.74
C LYS A 275 -19.32 -17.05 -12.52
N PHE A 276 -18.39 -16.20 -12.03
CA PHE A 276 -17.04 -16.08 -12.55
C PHE A 276 -16.10 -15.38 -11.55
N THR A 277 -14.81 -15.43 -11.84
CA THR A 277 -13.75 -14.87 -10.99
C THR A 277 -12.82 -13.99 -11.81
N LEU A 278 -12.44 -12.84 -11.26
CA LEU A 278 -11.40 -11.95 -11.75
C LEU A 278 -10.27 -11.90 -10.72
N PHE A 279 -9.03 -12.01 -11.14
CA PHE A 279 -7.89 -11.95 -10.22
C PHE A 279 -6.63 -11.40 -10.87
N THR A 280 -5.71 -10.93 -10.04
CA THR A 280 -4.35 -10.60 -10.49
C THR A 280 -3.34 -11.59 -9.94
N HIS A 281 -2.27 -11.81 -10.69
CA HIS A 281 -1.16 -12.66 -10.30
C HIS A 281 0.17 -12.09 -10.77
N HIS A 282 1.22 -12.30 -10.00
CA HIS A 282 2.58 -11.94 -10.40
C HIS A 282 3.23 -13.08 -11.18
N ALA A 283 3.50 -12.85 -12.46
CA ALA A 283 4.33 -13.71 -13.28
C ALA A 283 5.09 -12.87 -14.30
N LYS A 284 6.37 -13.16 -14.49
CA LYS A 284 7.20 -12.47 -15.49
C LYS A 284 7.05 -13.09 -16.87
N THR A 285 6.91 -14.40 -16.89
CA THR A 285 6.77 -15.19 -18.11
C THR A 285 5.60 -16.16 -18.02
N PHE A 286 5.17 -16.72 -19.14
CA PHE A 286 4.11 -17.72 -19.13
C PHE A 286 4.49 -19.00 -18.35
N PRO A 287 5.74 -19.52 -18.41
CA PRO A 287 6.16 -20.62 -17.55
C PRO A 287 6.07 -20.34 -16.04
N ASP A 288 6.23 -19.07 -15.61
CA ASP A 288 6.12 -18.69 -14.19
C ASP A 288 4.66 -18.73 -13.72
N LEU A 289 3.69 -18.84 -14.62
CA LEU A 289 2.26 -18.89 -14.33
C LEU A 289 1.77 -20.33 -14.10
N VAL A 290 2.46 -21.32 -14.63
CA VAL A 290 2.09 -22.75 -14.63
C VAL A 290 2.79 -23.50 -13.51
#